data_39a11cf62ee452322f17399ba4df82c3
#
_entry.id   39a11cf62ee452322f17399ba4df82c3
#
_cell.length_a   1.000
_cell.length_b   1.000
_cell.length_c   1.000
_cell.angle_alpha   90.00
_cell.angle_beta   90.00
_cell.angle_gamma   90.00
#
_symmetry.space_group_name_H-M   'P 1'
#
loop_
_entity.id
_entity.type
_entity.pdbx_description
1 polymer ?
#
loop_
_entity_poly.entity_id
_entity_poly.type
_entity_poly.pdbx_seq_one_letter_code
_entity_poly.pdbx_strand_id
1 'polypeptide(L)'
;MDKGQFLLYQTPDGNSQIEVNLQNDTVWLSLDQMAELFQRNKSTISRHIKNVLEDGELEEKEVVAFFATTTKHSAIKGKVQEHQVTFYNLDMIISVGYRVHSYRGVQFRIWATKVLKEYIVKGFAMNDDLLKRAGGGNYFDELLARIRDIRSSEKVFYREVLEIYALSIQNTGKNLCAVLS
;
A
#
# COMPACT_ATOMS: atom_id res chain seq x y z
N MET A 1 -12.92 -17.38 -1.04
CA MET A 1 -12.72 -15.98 -1.45
C MET A 1 -13.08 -15.13 -0.26
N ASP A 2 -12.10 -14.69 0.48
CA ASP A 2 -12.33 -13.75 1.59
C ASP A 2 -12.72 -12.41 1.01
N LYS A 3 -13.99 -12.04 1.17
CA LYS A 3 -14.47 -10.69 0.91
C LYS A 3 -14.04 -9.82 2.09
N GLY A 4 -12.79 -9.41 2.08
CA GLY A 4 -12.33 -8.38 2.99
C GLY A 4 -12.87 -7.04 2.53
N GLN A 5 -13.74 -6.41 3.32
CA GLN A 5 -14.05 -4.99 3.13
C GLN A 5 -12.80 -4.19 3.48
N PHE A 6 -12.02 -3.83 2.48
CA PHE A 6 -10.89 -2.94 2.65
C PHE A 6 -11.29 -1.54 2.23
N LEU A 7 -11.03 -0.60 3.10
CA LEU A 7 -11.21 0.82 2.84
C LEU A 7 -9.95 1.33 2.13
N LEU A 8 -9.96 1.36 0.80
CA LEU A 8 -8.83 1.86 0.02
C LEU A 8 -8.56 3.34 0.33
N TYR A 9 -9.61 4.13 0.47
CA TYR A 9 -9.55 5.57 0.70
C TYR A 9 -10.85 6.04 1.32
N GLN A 10 -10.78 6.66 2.49
CA GLN A 10 -11.93 7.33 3.09
C GLN A 10 -11.92 8.80 2.68
N THR A 11 -12.96 9.21 1.98
CA THR A 11 -13.13 10.64 1.67
C THR A 11 -13.38 11.43 2.96
N PRO A 12 -12.99 12.72 3.01
CA PRO A 12 -13.20 13.56 4.19
C PRO A 12 -14.66 13.64 4.65
N ASP A 13 -15.61 13.39 3.76
CA ASP A 13 -17.05 13.34 3.99
C ASP A 13 -17.57 11.94 4.42
N GLY A 14 -16.68 10.94 4.54
CA GLY A 14 -17.03 9.60 5.06
C GLY A 14 -17.86 8.72 4.10
N ASN A 15 -18.23 9.21 2.93
CA ASN A 15 -19.28 8.64 2.08
C ASN A 15 -18.81 7.63 1.01
N SER A 16 -17.54 7.32 0.91
CA SER A 16 -17.06 6.35 -0.09
C SER A 16 -16.39 5.17 0.61
N GLN A 17 -17.19 4.14 0.86
CA GLN A 17 -16.70 2.79 1.14
C GLN A 17 -16.81 2.00 -0.16
N ILE A 18 -15.68 1.70 -0.78
CA ILE A 18 -15.65 0.80 -1.94
C ILE A 18 -15.24 -0.57 -1.43
N GLU A 19 -16.12 -1.54 -1.64
CA GLU A 19 -15.79 -2.95 -1.39
C GLU A 19 -14.71 -3.37 -2.40
N VAL A 20 -13.53 -3.69 -1.91
CA VAL A 20 -12.41 -4.12 -2.74
C VAL A 20 -12.13 -5.59 -2.51
N ASN A 21 -11.79 -6.30 -3.57
CA ASN A 21 -11.31 -7.66 -3.46
C ASN A 21 -9.80 -7.62 -3.17
N LEU A 22 -9.40 -8.17 -2.02
CA LEU A 22 -8.01 -8.45 -1.74
C LEU A 22 -7.69 -9.84 -2.29
N GLN A 23 -6.71 -9.90 -3.17
CA GLN A 23 -6.15 -11.15 -3.65
C GLN A 23 -4.67 -10.93 -3.95
N ASN A 24 -3.82 -11.84 -3.45
CA ASN A 24 -2.36 -11.76 -3.60
C ASN A 24 -1.77 -10.43 -3.08
N ASP A 25 -2.19 -9.99 -1.88
CA ASP A 25 -1.71 -8.77 -1.20
C ASP A 25 -1.93 -7.46 -1.99
N THR A 26 -2.81 -7.47 -3.00
CA THR A 26 -3.18 -6.27 -3.74
C THR A 26 -4.70 -6.10 -3.84
N VAL A 27 -5.10 -4.87 -4.14
CA VAL A 27 -6.50 -4.48 -4.31
C VAL A 27 -6.87 -4.56 -5.78
N TRP A 28 -8.03 -5.12 -6.07
CA TRP A 28 -8.57 -5.24 -7.42
C TRP A 28 -9.91 -4.51 -7.54
N LEU A 29 -10.02 -3.61 -8.52
CA LEU A 29 -11.26 -2.90 -8.86
C LEU A 29 -11.67 -3.17 -10.29
N SER A 30 -12.98 -3.33 -10.49
CA SER A 30 -13.57 -3.32 -11.83
C SER A 30 -13.59 -1.90 -12.41
N LEU A 31 -13.83 -1.79 -13.72
CA LEU A 31 -14.01 -0.50 -14.39
C LEU A 31 -15.14 0.32 -13.75
N ASP A 32 -16.22 -0.36 -13.32
CA ASP A 32 -17.38 0.27 -12.69
C ASP A 32 -17.02 0.86 -11.33
N GLN A 33 -16.31 0.09 -10.52
CA GLN A 33 -15.83 0.54 -9.21
C GLN A 33 -14.83 1.71 -9.35
N MET A 34 -13.95 1.68 -10.36
CA MET A 34 -13.05 2.81 -10.63
C MET A 34 -13.80 4.06 -11.08
N ALA A 35 -14.84 3.91 -11.89
CA ALA A 35 -15.71 5.02 -12.33
C ALA A 35 -16.43 5.66 -11.14
N GLU A 36 -16.91 4.85 -10.20
CA GLU A 36 -17.52 5.30 -8.94
C GLU A 36 -16.50 5.97 -8.02
N LEU A 37 -15.33 5.34 -7.79
CA LEU A 37 -14.23 5.87 -6.97
C LEU A 37 -13.84 7.28 -7.39
N PHE A 38 -13.62 7.49 -8.67
CA PHE A 38 -13.16 8.77 -9.22
C PHE A 38 -14.29 9.69 -9.66
N GLN A 39 -15.56 9.26 -9.54
CA GLN A 39 -16.74 9.99 -10.01
C GLN A 39 -16.59 10.48 -11.45
N ARG A 40 -16.28 9.54 -12.35
CA ARG A 40 -16.12 9.77 -13.79
C ARG A 40 -16.80 8.67 -14.59
N ASN A 41 -17.16 9.00 -15.83
CA ASN A 41 -17.75 8.03 -16.74
C ASN A 41 -16.77 6.89 -17.05
N LYS A 42 -17.29 5.68 -17.23
CA LYS A 42 -16.53 4.48 -17.60
C LYS A 42 -15.64 4.71 -18.84
N SER A 43 -16.15 5.42 -19.84
CA SER A 43 -15.40 5.76 -21.07
C SER A 43 -14.15 6.61 -20.78
N THR A 44 -14.23 7.53 -19.81
CA THR A 44 -13.09 8.35 -19.40
C THR A 44 -12.04 7.49 -18.67
N ILE A 45 -12.47 6.65 -17.73
CA ILE A 45 -11.58 5.73 -17.02
C ILE A 45 -10.94 4.75 -18.01
N SER A 46 -11.72 4.12 -18.90
CA SER A 46 -11.20 3.20 -19.91
C SER A 46 -10.14 3.85 -20.79
N ARG A 47 -10.33 5.12 -21.18
CA ARG A 47 -9.32 5.87 -21.95
C ARG A 47 -8.03 6.08 -21.15
N HIS A 48 -8.12 6.38 -19.85
CA HIS A 48 -6.93 6.52 -19.01
C HIS A 48 -6.19 5.19 -18.86
N ILE A 49 -6.90 4.08 -18.65
CA ILE A 49 -6.33 2.73 -18.61
C ILE A 49 -5.59 2.43 -19.92
N LYS A 50 -6.26 2.67 -21.06
CA LYS A 50 -5.66 2.46 -22.38
C LYS A 50 -4.36 3.25 -22.55
N ASN A 51 -4.36 4.54 -22.17
CA ASN A 51 -3.18 5.37 -22.28
C ASN A 51 -2.02 4.87 -21.39
N VAL A 52 -2.30 4.38 -20.17
CA VAL A 52 -1.28 3.80 -19.28
C VAL A 52 -0.60 2.60 -19.92
N LEU A 53 -1.39 1.72 -20.56
CA LEU A 53 -0.87 0.54 -21.26
C LEU A 53 -0.12 0.90 -22.54
N GLU A 54 -0.64 1.84 -23.35
CA GLU A 54 -0.02 2.30 -24.59
C GLU A 54 1.27 3.08 -24.35
N ASP A 55 1.35 3.86 -23.27
CA ASP A 55 2.56 4.58 -22.87
C ASP A 55 3.65 3.62 -22.30
N GLY A 56 3.31 2.33 -22.08
CA GLY A 56 4.22 1.33 -21.51
C GLY A 56 4.55 1.56 -20.02
N GLU A 57 3.70 2.33 -19.32
CA GLU A 57 3.89 2.57 -17.88
C GLU A 57 3.66 1.28 -17.07
N LEU A 58 2.68 0.46 -17.49
CA LEU A 58 2.35 -0.83 -16.87
C LEU A 58 2.12 -1.89 -17.95
N GLU A 59 2.49 -3.14 -17.63
CA GLU A 59 2.22 -4.29 -18.52
C GLU A 59 0.84 -4.90 -18.24
N GLU A 60 0.03 -5.07 -19.29
CA GLU A 60 -1.35 -5.56 -19.17
C GLU A 60 -1.46 -6.88 -18.39
N LYS A 61 -0.57 -7.83 -18.66
CA LYS A 61 -0.56 -9.15 -18.00
C LYS A 61 -0.36 -9.10 -16.47
N GLU A 62 0.23 -8.00 -15.94
CA GLU A 62 0.50 -7.83 -14.51
C GLU A 62 -0.62 -7.09 -13.79
N VAL A 63 -1.34 -6.23 -14.52
CA VAL A 63 -2.30 -5.30 -13.92
C VAL A 63 -3.76 -5.62 -14.23
N VAL A 64 -4.02 -6.60 -15.12
CA VAL A 64 -5.37 -7.00 -15.53
C VAL A 64 -5.63 -8.45 -15.14
N ALA A 65 -6.78 -8.69 -14.50
CA ALA A 65 -7.28 -10.02 -14.20
C ALA A 65 -8.74 -10.16 -14.60
N PHE A 66 -9.13 -11.40 -14.93
CA PHE A 66 -10.51 -11.73 -15.29
C PHE A 66 -11.14 -12.59 -14.20
N PHE A 67 -12.21 -12.09 -13.60
CA PHE A 67 -12.97 -12.86 -12.60
C PHE A 67 -14.36 -13.18 -13.11
N ALA A 68 -14.78 -14.41 -12.93
CA ALA A 68 -16.15 -14.83 -13.19
C ALA A 68 -17.08 -14.27 -12.11
N THR A 69 -18.05 -13.45 -12.50
CA THR A 69 -19.09 -12.94 -11.61
C THR A 69 -20.42 -13.58 -12.02
N THR A 70 -21.17 -14.01 -11.01
CA THR A 70 -22.49 -14.61 -11.23
C THR A 70 -23.60 -13.58 -11.02
N THR A 71 -24.40 -13.35 -12.07
CA THR A 71 -25.60 -12.53 -11.94
C THR A 71 -26.86 -13.39 -12.11
N LYS A 72 -27.92 -13.05 -11.35
CA LYS A 72 -29.22 -13.71 -11.51
C LYS A 72 -29.80 -13.35 -12.89
N HIS A 73 -30.15 -14.34 -13.68
CA HIS A 73 -30.77 -14.11 -14.98
C HIS A 73 -32.15 -13.47 -14.79
N SER A 74 -32.37 -12.26 -15.34
CA SER A 74 -33.61 -11.50 -15.14
C SER A 74 -34.86 -12.15 -15.79
N ALA A 75 -34.67 -13.00 -16.79
CA ALA A 75 -35.77 -13.59 -17.57
C ALA A 75 -36.11 -15.04 -17.18
N ILE A 76 -35.25 -15.74 -16.43
CA ILE A 76 -35.48 -17.14 -16.07
C ILE A 76 -35.16 -17.32 -14.58
N LYS A 77 -36.23 -17.58 -13.74
CA LYS A 77 -36.06 -17.85 -12.32
C LYS A 77 -35.18 -19.10 -12.11
N GLY A 78 -34.07 -18.93 -11.39
CA GLY A 78 -33.14 -20.01 -11.03
C GLY A 78 -31.97 -20.25 -11.95
N LYS A 79 -31.83 -19.54 -13.08
CA LYS A 79 -30.60 -19.54 -13.89
C LYS A 79 -29.65 -18.44 -13.46
N VAL A 80 -28.40 -18.83 -13.27
CA VAL A 80 -27.28 -17.93 -13.00
C VAL A 80 -26.50 -17.78 -14.28
N GLN A 81 -26.20 -16.55 -14.68
CA GLN A 81 -25.34 -16.25 -15.84
C GLN A 81 -23.98 -15.85 -15.31
N GLU A 82 -22.94 -16.55 -15.77
CA GLU A 82 -21.56 -16.17 -15.51
C GLU A 82 -21.13 -15.12 -16.53
N HIS A 83 -20.63 -14.00 -16.00
CA HIS A 83 -19.98 -12.95 -16.82
C HIS A 83 -18.53 -12.83 -16.38
N GLN A 84 -17.62 -12.84 -17.33
CA GLN A 84 -16.24 -12.43 -17.06
C GLN A 84 -16.18 -10.91 -16.95
N VAL A 85 -15.72 -10.43 -15.79
CA VAL A 85 -15.49 -9.02 -15.53
C VAL A 85 -14.00 -8.78 -15.44
N THR A 86 -13.53 -7.74 -16.11
CA THR A 86 -12.14 -7.31 -16.03
C THR A 86 -11.91 -6.50 -14.75
N PHE A 87 -10.86 -6.85 -14.03
CA PHE A 87 -10.40 -6.14 -12.85
C PHE A 87 -8.99 -5.62 -13.06
N TYR A 88 -8.69 -4.55 -12.39
CA TYR A 88 -7.42 -3.84 -12.43
C TYR A 88 -6.81 -3.78 -11.04
N ASN A 89 -5.50 -4.01 -10.94
CA ASN A 89 -4.79 -4.02 -9.67
C ASN A 89 -4.56 -2.60 -9.11
N LEU A 90 -3.93 -2.51 -7.92
CA LEU A 90 -3.65 -1.25 -7.25
C LEU A 90 -2.77 -0.32 -8.09
N ASP A 91 -1.80 -0.86 -8.85
CA ASP A 91 -0.89 -0.04 -9.67
C ASP A 91 -1.68 0.72 -10.75
N MET A 92 -2.58 0.01 -11.45
CA MET A 92 -3.47 0.65 -12.43
C MET A 92 -4.39 1.67 -11.77
N ILE A 93 -4.93 1.39 -10.58
CA ILE A 93 -5.79 2.33 -9.84
C ILE A 93 -5.03 3.61 -9.51
N ILE A 94 -3.78 3.49 -9.06
CA ILE A 94 -2.90 4.63 -8.75
C ILE A 94 -2.62 5.45 -10.00
N SER A 95 -2.18 4.81 -11.10
CA SER A 95 -1.85 5.50 -12.36
C SER A 95 -3.04 6.26 -12.94
N VAL A 96 -4.23 5.66 -12.92
CA VAL A 96 -5.47 6.34 -13.32
C VAL A 96 -5.83 7.48 -12.37
N GLY A 97 -5.65 7.29 -11.05
CA GLY A 97 -5.93 8.29 -10.02
C GLY A 97 -5.10 9.57 -10.18
N TYR A 98 -3.86 9.44 -10.64
CA TYR A 98 -3.01 10.59 -10.94
C TYR A 98 -3.39 11.32 -12.22
N ARG A 99 -3.96 10.62 -13.21
CA ARG A 99 -4.34 11.18 -14.53
C ARG A 99 -5.74 11.76 -14.57
N VAL A 100 -6.63 11.30 -13.69
CA VAL A 100 -8.05 11.68 -13.74
C VAL A 100 -8.31 13.09 -13.23
N HIS A 101 -9.00 13.92 -14.04
CA HIS A 101 -9.41 15.26 -13.66
C HIS A 101 -10.82 15.24 -13.04
N SER A 102 -10.89 15.01 -11.73
CA SER A 102 -12.13 15.07 -10.94
C SER A 102 -11.84 15.58 -9.54
N TYR A 103 -12.87 16.01 -8.82
CA TYR A 103 -12.75 16.37 -7.40
C TYR A 103 -12.19 15.18 -6.59
N ARG A 104 -12.71 13.97 -6.81
CA ARG A 104 -12.23 12.74 -6.15
C ARG A 104 -10.80 12.40 -6.51
N GLY A 105 -10.40 12.61 -7.77
CA GLY A 105 -9.01 12.43 -8.19
C GLY A 105 -8.06 13.42 -7.49
N VAL A 106 -8.49 14.66 -7.26
CA VAL A 106 -7.71 15.62 -6.47
C VAL A 106 -7.55 15.14 -5.02
N GLN A 107 -8.65 14.70 -4.38
CA GLN A 107 -8.60 14.17 -3.02
C GLN A 107 -7.69 12.95 -2.90
N PHE A 108 -7.79 12.03 -3.86
CA PHE A 108 -6.91 10.86 -3.94
C PHE A 108 -5.42 11.26 -4.01
N ARG A 109 -5.07 12.21 -4.88
CA ARG A 109 -3.68 12.69 -5.00
C ARG A 109 -3.19 13.38 -3.73
N ILE A 110 -4.01 14.17 -3.06
CA ILE A 110 -3.67 14.80 -1.78
C ILE A 110 -3.36 13.72 -0.74
N TRP A 111 -4.22 12.71 -0.62
CA TRP A 111 -4.02 11.59 0.29
C TRP A 111 -2.74 10.80 -0.04
N ALA A 112 -2.57 10.37 -1.30
CA ALA A 112 -1.39 9.61 -1.72
C ALA A 112 -0.08 10.39 -1.51
N THR A 113 -0.08 11.69 -1.81
CA THR A 113 1.06 12.57 -1.58
C THR A 113 1.37 12.70 -0.08
N LYS A 114 0.34 12.76 0.78
CA LYS A 114 0.53 12.81 2.24
C LYS A 114 1.23 11.55 2.74
N VAL A 115 0.76 10.37 2.33
CA VAL A 115 1.35 9.08 2.71
C VAL A 115 2.79 8.96 2.23
N LEU A 116 3.05 9.29 0.95
CA LEU A 116 4.38 9.26 0.38
C LEU A 116 5.34 10.23 1.08
N LYS A 117 4.87 11.44 1.38
CA LYS A 117 5.65 12.45 2.11
C LYS A 117 5.98 11.99 3.52
N GLU A 118 5.03 11.37 4.20
CA GLU A 118 5.26 10.80 5.53
C GLU A 118 6.33 9.70 5.49
N TYR A 119 6.24 8.79 4.54
CA TYR A 119 7.24 7.75 4.33
C TYR A 119 8.63 8.31 4.03
N ILE A 120 8.75 9.29 3.13
CA ILE A 120 10.04 9.90 2.76
C ILE A 120 10.69 10.62 3.95
N VAL A 121 9.89 11.36 4.73
CA VAL A 121 10.42 12.18 5.83
C VAL A 121 10.72 11.35 7.08
N LYS A 122 9.86 10.39 7.42
CA LYS A 122 9.97 9.61 8.65
C LYS A 122 10.59 8.21 8.45
N GLY A 123 10.68 7.74 7.21
CA GLY A 123 11.08 6.37 6.88
C GLY A 123 9.97 5.33 7.06
N PHE A 124 8.78 5.72 7.48
CA PHE A 124 7.60 4.86 7.60
C PHE A 124 6.30 5.63 7.40
N ALA A 125 5.24 4.92 6.99
CA ALA A 125 3.86 5.38 7.01
C ALA A 125 3.00 4.25 7.57
N MET A 126 2.11 4.53 8.52
CA MET A 126 1.28 3.53 9.19
C MET A 126 -0.19 3.91 9.11
N ASN A 127 -1.04 2.89 8.94
CA ASN A 127 -2.48 3.03 9.06
C ASN A 127 -2.90 2.47 10.44
N ASP A 128 -2.90 3.34 11.45
CA ASP A 128 -3.21 2.98 12.83
C ASP A 128 -4.61 2.37 12.97
N ASP A 129 -5.58 2.85 12.21
CA ASP A 129 -6.95 2.36 12.24
C ASP A 129 -7.04 0.94 11.69
N LEU A 130 -6.31 0.64 10.61
CA LEU A 130 -6.23 -0.69 10.05
C LEU A 130 -5.58 -1.66 11.04
N LEU A 131 -4.45 -1.28 11.62
CA LEU A 131 -3.72 -2.10 12.58
C LEU A 131 -4.55 -2.40 13.83
N LYS A 132 -5.34 -1.44 14.32
CA LYS A 132 -6.24 -1.63 15.47
C LYS A 132 -7.44 -2.52 15.14
N ARG A 133 -8.03 -2.40 13.94
CA ARG A 133 -9.21 -3.19 13.51
C ARG A 133 -8.85 -4.63 13.16
N ALA A 134 -7.70 -4.87 12.58
CA ALA A 134 -7.28 -6.20 12.14
C ALA A 134 -7.01 -7.18 13.28
N GLY A 135 -7.16 -6.75 14.55
CA GLY A 135 -6.97 -7.63 15.72
C GLY A 135 -5.58 -8.28 15.79
N GLY A 136 -4.58 -7.65 15.16
CA GLY A 136 -3.21 -8.16 15.17
C GLY A 136 -2.93 -9.27 14.16
N GLY A 137 -3.59 -9.33 13.02
CA GLY A 137 -3.27 -10.29 11.95
C GLY A 137 -1.78 -10.26 11.53
N ASN A 138 -1.41 -11.05 10.52
CA ASN A 138 -0.02 -11.23 10.05
C ASN A 138 0.80 -9.94 9.92
N TYR A 139 0.16 -8.83 9.54
CA TYR A 139 0.81 -7.51 9.39
C TYR A 139 1.25 -6.88 10.72
N PHE A 140 0.55 -7.19 11.84
CA PHE A 140 0.96 -6.71 13.15
C PHE A 140 2.21 -7.46 13.64
N ASP A 141 2.27 -8.76 13.41
CA ASP A 141 3.44 -9.57 13.74
C ASP A 141 4.66 -9.18 12.90
N GLU A 142 4.45 -8.89 11.61
CA GLU A 142 5.48 -8.36 10.71
C GLU A 142 6.02 -7.01 11.21
N LEU A 143 5.13 -6.09 11.61
CA LEU A 143 5.52 -4.81 12.19
C LEU A 143 6.35 -4.99 13.48
N LEU A 144 5.92 -5.89 14.36
CA LEU A 144 6.67 -6.20 15.59
C LEU A 144 8.04 -6.79 15.29
N ALA A 145 8.15 -7.69 14.31
CA ALA A 145 9.44 -8.24 13.89
C ALA A 145 10.38 -7.12 13.38
N ARG A 146 9.89 -6.23 12.56
CA ARG A 146 10.64 -5.09 12.02
C ARG A 146 11.12 -4.12 13.12
N ILE A 147 10.25 -3.84 14.10
CA ILE A 147 10.63 -3.02 15.26
C ILE A 147 11.75 -3.70 16.10
N ARG A 148 11.67 -5.03 16.27
CA ARG A 148 12.71 -5.80 16.98
C ARG A 148 14.05 -5.75 16.24
N ASP A 149 14.04 -5.85 14.92
CA ASP A 149 15.26 -5.77 14.09
C ASP A 149 15.93 -4.40 14.22
N ILE A 150 15.16 -3.31 14.12
CA ILE A 150 15.67 -1.95 14.31
C ILE A 150 16.30 -1.79 15.70
N ARG A 151 15.63 -2.29 16.73
CA ARG A 151 16.14 -2.26 18.10
C ARG A 151 17.39 -3.11 18.30
N SER A 152 17.49 -4.25 17.65
CA SER A 152 18.68 -5.10 17.71
C SER A 152 19.88 -4.44 17.06
N SER A 153 19.69 -3.76 15.93
CA SER A 153 20.73 -2.97 15.25
C SER A 153 21.26 -1.84 16.12
N GLU A 154 20.38 -1.14 16.84
CA GLU A 154 20.77 -0.08 17.78
C GLU A 154 21.64 -0.63 18.91
N LYS A 155 21.29 -1.77 19.50
CA LYS A 155 22.10 -2.41 20.55
C LYS A 155 23.48 -2.84 20.06
N VAL A 156 23.60 -3.31 18.83
CA VAL A 156 24.89 -3.66 18.22
C VAL A 156 25.74 -2.41 18.06
N PHE A 157 25.17 -1.32 17.54
CA PHE A 157 25.86 -0.05 17.40
C PHE A 157 26.38 0.50 18.74
N TYR A 158 25.54 0.49 19.80
CA TYR A 158 25.97 0.93 21.12
C TYR A 158 27.09 0.06 21.70
N ARG A 159 27.07 -1.25 21.44
CA ARG A 159 28.15 -2.16 21.87
C ARG A 159 29.47 -1.81 21.18
N GLU A 160 29.44 -1.61 19.87
CA GLU A 160 30.64 -1.22 19.11
C GLU A 160 31.21 0.12 19.56
N VAL A 161 30.34 1.10 19.81
CA VAL A 161 30.77 2.41 20.37
C VAL A 161 31.43 2.24 21.73
N LEU A 162 30.85 1.41 22.64
CA LEU A 162 31.45 1.14 23.93
C LEU A 162 32.78 0.41 23.85
N GLU A 163 32.95 -0.51 22.89
CA GLU A 163 34.21 -1.20 22.63
C GLU A 163 35.29 -0.23 22.13
N ILE A 164 34.96 0.68 21.23
CA ILE A 164 35.88 1.74 20.76
C ILE A 164 36.30 2.64 21.92
N TYR A 165 35.35 3.04 22.78
CA TYR A 165 35.65 3.83 23.97
C TYR A 165 36.58 3.09 24.96
N ALA A 166 36.32 1.81 25.24
CA ALA A 166 37.15 1.00 26.10
C ALA A 166 38.57 0.84 25.58
N LEU A 167 38.74 0.62 24.28
CA LEU A 167 40.05 0.55 23.63
C LEU A 167 40.80 1.88 23.67
N SER A 168 40.11 3.00 23.52
CA SER A 168 40.72 4.34 23.61
C SER A 168 41.26 4.64 25.02
N ILE A 169 40.53 4.26 26.05
CA ILE A 169 40.96 4.43 27.45
C ILE A 169 42.18 3.56 27.75
N GLN A 170 42.19 2.29 27.29
CA GLN A 170 43.34 1.40 27.47
C GLN A 170 44.63 1.91 26.79
N ASN A 171 44.50 2.48 25.60
CA ASN A 171 45.63 3.06 24.88
C ASN A 171 46.15 4.34 25.56
N THR A 172 45.26 5.17 26.08
CA THR A 172 45.66 6.39 26.82
C THR A 172 46.39 6.01 28.13
N GLY A 173 45.91 4.97 28.82
CA GLY A 173 46.57 4.48 30.04
C GLY A 173 47.97 3.90 29.77
N LYS A 174 48.17 3.16 28.67
CA LYS A 174 49.50 2.64 28.28
C LYS A 174 50.48 3.72 27.91
N ASN A 175 50.00 4.76 27.21
CA ASN A 175 50.88 5.92 26.88
C ASN A 175 51.30 6.74 28.11
N LEU A 176 50.44 6.84 29.14
CA LEU A 176 50.77 7.52 30.38
C LEU A 176 51.84 6.76 31.20
N CYS A 177 51.75 5.41 31.24
CA CYS A 177 52.78 4.59 31.90
C CYS A 177 54.14 4.64 31.18
N ALA A 178 54.15 4.76 29.87
CA ALA A 178 55.39 4.85 29.06
C ALA A 178 56.10 6.22 29.15
N VAL A 179 55.41 7.27 29.59
CA VAL A 179 55.99 8.62 29.79
C VAL A 179 56.51 8.83 31.19
N LEU A 180 56.12 7.98 32.17
CA LEU A 180 56.50 8.07 33.58
C LEU A 180 57.59 7.06 34.00
N SER A 181 58.12 6.28 33.05
CA SER A 181 59.27 5.38 33.20
C SER A 181 60.46 5.92 32.42
#